data_88c9f69a538359d1e2686506487bca3d
#
_entry.id   88c9f69a538359d1e2686506487bca3d
#
_cell.length_a   1.000
_cell.length_b   1.000
_cell.length_c   1.000
_cell.angle_alpha   90.00
_cell.angle_beta   90.00
_cell.angle_gamma   90.00
#
_symmetry.space_group_name_H-M   'P 1'
#
loop_
_entity.id
_entity.type
_entity.pdbx_description
1 polymer ?
#
loop_
_entity_poly.entity_id
_entity_poly.type
_entity_poly.pdbx_seq_one_letter_code
_entity_poly.pdbx_strand_id
1 'polypeptide(L)'
;MKKIALAGVAHIHAPNFVKRLQERSGVEVVSLWDHDRARAERYAKEIGCRICGEAEELWNDPEVDAVVVCSETDRHVALVPAAAKAGKHLFVEKPLGFSAADAREMAKAIREAGVLFQTGYFMRGFPAHRALKQMIADGVFGTVTRIRHSNCHQGSLGGWFDTDYRWMAEPKI
;
A
#
# COMPACT_ATOMS: atom_id res chain seq x y z
N MET A 1 -18.55 -10.87 6.65
CA MET A 1 -17.58 -9.81 6.97
C MET A 1 -16.28 -10.18 6.26
N LYS A 2 -15.61 -9.23 5.58
CA LYS A 2 -14.35 -9.51 4.89
C LYS A 2 -13.19 -9.42 5.86
N LYS A 3 -12.31 -10.41 5.86
CA LYS A 3 -11.16 -10.50 6.76
C LYS A 3 -9.90 -9.99 6.08
N ILE A 4 -9.26 -9.02 6.69
CA ILE A 4 -8.08 -8.33 6.17
C ILE A 4 -6.86 -8.64 7.03
N ALA A 5 -5.74 -8.89 6.40
CA ALA A 5 -4.44 -8.94 7.06
C ALA A 5 -3.58 -7.72 6.69
N LEU A 6 -2.72 -7.28 7.62
CA LEU A 6 -1.76 -6.20 7.40
C LEU A 6 -0.35 -6.78 7.25
N ALA A 7 0.27 -6.58 6.11
CA ALA A 7 1.66 -6.96 5.84
C ALA A 7 2.56 -5.72 5.90
N GLY A 8 3.09 -5.48 7.09
CA GLY A 8 3.84 -4.28 7.44
C GLY A 8 2.96 -3.07 7.71
N VAL A 9 3.40 -2.23 8.64
CA VAL A 9 2.77 -0.97 9.05
C VAL A 9 3.80 0.14 9.20
N ALA A 10 4.90 0.05 8.44
CA ALA A 10 5.99 1.01 8.45
C ALA A 10 5.67 2.33 7.75
N HIS A 11 4.76 2.30 6.78
CA HIS A 11 4.47 3.47 5.96
C HIS A 11 3.71 4.53 6.75
N ILE A 12 4.00 5.81 6.48
CA ILE A 12 3.35 6.96 7.16
C ILE A 12 1.83 6.98 7.01
N HIS A 13 1.28 6.29 6.02
CA HIS A 13 -0.16 6.15 5.86
C HIS A 13 -0.79 5.02 6.70
N ALA A 14 0.01 4.15 7.33
CA ALA A 14 -0.51 3.01 8.08
C ALA A 14 -1.52 3.40 9.18
N PRO A 15 -1.30 4.47 9.98
CA PRO A 15 -2.28 4.90 10.98
C PRO A 15 -3.65 5.24 10.37
N ASN A 16 -3.64 5.92 9.20
CA ASN A 16 -4.88 6.28 8.52
C ASN A 16 -5.60 5.06 7.92
N PHE A 17 -4.85 4.08 7.40
CA PHE A 17 -5.46 2.83 6.92
C PHE A 17 -6.08 2.03 8.06
N VAL A 18 -5.36 1.88 9.18
CA VAL A 18 -5.87 1.20 10.38
C VAL A 18 -7.19 1.83 10.83
N LYS A 19 -7.19 3.15 11.04
CA LYS A 19 -8.40 3.88 11.41
C LYS A 19 -9.56 3.63 10.44
N ARG A 20 -9.32 3.77 9.13
CA ARG A 20 -10.36 3.58 8.11
C ARG A 20 -10.89 2.16 8.03
N LEU A 21 -10.03 1.16 8.25
CA LEU A 21 -10.46 -0.25 8.29
C LEU A 21 -11.31 -0.53 9.52
N GLN A 22 -10.96 0.02 10.69
CA GLN A 22 -11.75 -0.12 11.91
C GLN A 22 -13.12 0.57 11.83
N GLU A 23 -13.20 1.73 11.17
CA GLU A 23 -14.45 2.48 10.96
C GLU A 23 -15.36 1.87 9.90
N ARG A 24 -14.87 0.93 9.09
CA ARG A 24 -15.61 0.40 7.94
C ARG A 24 -16.45 -0.81 8.32
N SER A 25 -17.76 -0.69 8.19
CA SER A 25 -18.67 -1.84 8.34
C SER A 25 -18.38 -2.93 7.29
N GLY A 26 -18.49 -4.19 7.71
CA GLY A 26 -18.29 -5.35 6.84
C GLY A 26 -16.83 -5.75 6.60
N VAL A 27 -15.88 -5.10 7.28
CA VAL A 27 -14.44 -5.41 7.25
C VAL A 27 -13.92 -5.63 8.66
N GLU A 28 -13.03 -6.59 8.82
CA GLU A 28 -12.33 -6.88 10.08
C GLU A 28 -10.84 -7.08 9.79
N VAL A 29 -9.98 -6.44 10.58
CA VAL A 29 -8.54 -6.72 10.56
C VAL A 29 -8.27 -7.84 11.54
N VAL A 30 -7.90 -9.01 11.04
CA VAL A 30 -7.77 -10.24 11.86
C VAL A 30 -6.33 -10.56 12.23
N SER A 31 -5.37 -10.12 11.43
CA SER A 31 -3.95 -10.42 11.67
C SER A 31 -3.04 -9.35 11.11
N LEU A 32 -1.85 -9.26 11.70
CA LEU A 32 -0.80 -8.33 11.33
C LEU A 32 0.56 -9.00 11.45
N TRP A 33 1.42 -8.71 10.50
CA TRP A 33 2.85 -8.99 10.55
C TRP A 33 3.64 -7.72 10.22
N ASP A 34 4.73 -7.52 10.92
CA ASP A 34 5.76 -6.53 10.58
C ASP A 34 7.12 -7.11 10.96
N HIS A 35 8.16 -6.85 10.16
CA HIS A 35 9.51 -7.30 10.48
C HIS A 35 10.07 -6.64 11.75
N ASP A 36 9.59 -5.45 12.09
CA ASP A 36 9.80 -4.80 13.39
C ASP A 36 8.74 -5.28 14.37
N ARG A 37 9.15 -6.18 15.26
CA ARG A 37 8.27 -6.79 16.26
C ARG A 37 7.61 -5.78 17.18
N ALA A 38 8.34 -4.75 17.61
CA ALA A 38 7.81 -3.73 18.51
C ALA A 38 6.72 -2.88 17.82
N ARG A 39 6.92 -2.59 16.52
CA ARG A 39 5.93 -1.91 15.69
C ARG A 39 4.68 -2.79 15.51
N ALA A 40 4.86 -4.09 15.24
CA ALA A 40 3.76 -5.05 15.14
C ALA A 40 2.93 -5.10 16.43
N GLU A 41 3.57 -5.17 17.58
CA GLU A 41 2.91 -5.23 18.89
C GLU A 41 2.09 -3.97 19.19
N ARG A 42 2.65 -2.80 18.89
CA ARG A 42 1.96 -1.51 19.07
C ARG A 42 0.67 -1.45 18.26
N TYR A 43 0.74 -1.77 16.97
CA TYR A 43 -0.43 -1.72 16.08
C TYR A 43 -1.44 -2.83 16.35
N ALA A 44 -0.98 -4.05 16.62
CA ALA A 44 -1.88 -5.16 16.93
C ALA A 44 -2.68 -4.92 18.21
N LYS A 45 -2.06 -4.28 19.23
CA LYS A 45 -2.75 -3.85 20.45
C LYS A 45 -3.82 -2.80 20.16
N GLU A 46 -3.51 -1.82 19.30
CA GLU A 46 -4.45 -0.77 18.89
C GLU A 46 -5.64 -1.34 18.11
N ILE A 47 -5.37 -2.28 17.22
CA ILE A 47 -6.38 -2.89 16.34
C ILE A 47 -7.18 -3.98 17.08
N GLY A 48 -6.56 -4.70 18.00
CA GLY A 48 -7.12 -5.88 18.65
C GLY A 48 -7.02 -7.14 17.80
N CYS A 49 -5.97 -7.26 16.95
CA CYS A 49 -5.78 -8.40 16.05
C CYS A 49 -4.61 -9.30 16.46
N ARG A 50 -4.54 -10.50 15.84
CA ARG A 50 -3.43 -11.45 16.04
C ARG A 50 -2.14 -10.92 15.41
N ILE A 51 -1.01 -11.15 16.08
CA ILE A 51 0.32 -10.93 15.52
C ILE A 51 0.83 -12.24 14.93
N CYS A 52 1.29 -12.19 13.69
CA CYS A 52 1.99 -13.29 13.04
C CYS A 52 3.50 -13.20 13.28
N GLY A 53 4.16 -14.35 13.43
CA GLY A 53 5.62 -14.44 13.53
C GLY A 53 6.31 -14.24 12.17
N GLU A 54 5.70 -14.83 11.16
CA GLU A 54 6.18 -14.77 9.77
C GLU A 54 5.10 -14.20 8.85
N ALA A 55 5.52 -13.53 7.78
CA ALA A 55 4.60 -12.92 6.82
C ALA A 55 3.70 -13.95 6.12
N GLU A 56 4.22 -15.15 5.91
CA GLU A 56 3.53 -16.28 5.28
C GLU A 56 2.26 -16.68 6.02
N GLU A 57 2.22 -16.51 7.33
CA GLU A 57 1.04 -16.82 8.13
C GLU A 57 -0.17 -15.96 7.75
N LEU A 58 0.05 -14.75 7.20
CA LEU A 58 -1.02 -13.87 6.77
C LEU A 58 -1.79 -14.42 5.59
N TRP A 59 -1.09 -14.89 4.57
CA TRP A 59 -1.72 -15.37 3.34
C TRP A 59 -1.95 -16.87 3.31
N ASN A 60 -1.32 -17.65 4.19
CA ASN A 60 -1.64 -19.05 4.38
C ASN A 60 -2.90 -19.26 5.24
N ASP A 61 -3.38 -18.23 5.92
CA ASP A 61 -4.64 -18.28 6.65
C ASP A 61 -5.82 -18.28 5.64
N PRO A 62 -6.62 -19.38 5.59
CA PRO A 62 -7.74 -19.50 4.64
C PRO A 62 -8.87 -18.50 4.92
N GLU A 63 -8.94 -17.95 6.13
CA GLU A 63 -9.97 -16.99 6.49
C GLU A 63 -9.65 -15.56 6.00
N VAL A 64 -8.40 -15.26 5.64
CA VAL A 64 -8.00 -13.95 5.13
C VAL A 64 -8.44 -13.80 3.68
N ASP A 65 -9.27 -12.80 3.40
CA ASP A 65 -9.72 -12.46 2.04
C ASP A 65 -8.71 -11.58 1.29
N ALA A 66 -8.09 -10.62 1.99
CA ALA A 66 -7.20 -9.64 1.37
C ALA A 66 -6.06 -9.22 2.30
N VAL A 67 -4.96 -8.78 1.68
CA VAL A 67 -3.78 -8.27 2.38
C VAL A 67 -3.55 -6.81 2.00
N VAL A 68 -3.38 -5.96 3.02
CA VAL A 68 -2.95 -4.57 2.87
C VAL A 68 -1.47 -4.51 3.16
N VAL A 69 -0.67 -4.14 2.16
CA VAL A 69 0.79 -4.02 2.27
C VAL A 69 1.14 -2.55 2.50
N CYS A 70 1.59 -2.24 3.72
CA CYS A 70 2.04 -0.92 4.16
C CYS A 70 3.47 -0.98 4.74
N SER A 71 4.27 -1.92 4.29
CA SER A 71 5.68 -2.09 4.64
C SER A 71 6.55 -1.02 3.99
N GLU A 72 7.85 -1.08 4.25
CA GLU A 72 8.86 -0.39 3.48
C GLU A 72 8.84 -0.87 2.02
N THR A 73 9.14 0.03 1.09
CA THR A 73 9.01 -0.22 -0.36
C THR A 73 9.86 -1.38 -0.86
N ASP A 74 11.06 -1.58 -0.31
CA ASP A 74 11.96 -2.68 -0.67
C ASP A 74 11.39 -4.07 -0.37
N ARG A 75 10.45 -4.15 0.58
CA ARG A 75 9.81 -5.42 0.95
C ARG A 75 8.65 -5.80 0.04
N HIS A 76 8.13 -4.88 -0.75
CA HIS A 76 6.98 -5.14 -1.63
C HIS A 76 7.25 -6.26 -2.61
N VAL A 77 8.47 -6.34 -3.16
CA VAL A 77 8.86 -7.37 -4.15
C VAL A 77 8.82 -8.79 -3.61
N ALA A 78 8.97 -8.97 -2.29
CA ALA A 78 8.83 -10.27 -1.64
C ALA A 78 7.37 -10.54 -1.23
N LEU A 79 6.72 -9.57 -0.60
CA LEU A 79 5.39 -9.72 0.01
C LEU A 79 4.27 -9.84 -1.04
N VAL A 80 4.30 -8.98 -2.06
CA VAL A 80 3.19 -8.87 -3.02
C VAL A 80 3.04 -10.13 -3.90
N PRO A 81 4.11 -10.67 -4.53
CA PRO A 81 3.97 -11.90 -5.31
C PRO A 81 3.57 -13.10 -4.46
N ALA A 82 4.07 -13.20 -3.22
CA ALA A 82 3.74 -14.29 -2.32
C ALA A 82 2.25 -14.28 -1.94
N ALA A 83 1.73 -13.13 -1.52
CA ALA A 83 0.31 -13.00 -1.19
C ALA A 83 -0.60 -13.18 -2.42
N ALA A 84 -0.20 -12.66 -3.61
CA ALA A 84 -0.94 -12.88 -4.85
C ALA A 84 -1.02 -14.36 -5.21
N LYS A 85 0.11 -15.08 -5.16
CA LYS A 85 0.20 -16.53 -5.45
C LYS A 85 -0.67 -17.35 -4.50
N ALA A 86 -0.84 -16.90 -3.25
CA ALA A 86 -1.74 -17.51 -2.29
C ALA A 86 -3.23 -17.13 -2.50
N GLY A 87 -3.55 -16.41 -3.59
CA GLY A 87 -4.91 -16.05 -3.97
C GLY A 87 -5.50 -14.89 -3.17
N LYS A 88 -4.70 -14.11 -2.45
CA LYS A 88 -5.21 -12.99 -1.65
C LYS A 88 -5.38 -11.75 -2.50
N HIS A 89 -6.50 -11.06 -2.34
CA HIS A 89 -6.68 -9.72 -2.89
C HIS A 89 -5.71 -8.74 -2.24
N LEU A 90 -5.30 -7.69 -2.97
CA LEU A 90 -4.20 -6.84 -2.55
C LEU A 90 -4.54 -5.35 -2.61
N PHE A 91 -4.23 -4.66 -1.54
CA PHE A 91 -3.96 -3.22 -1.56
C PHE A 91 -2.49 -3.01 -1.18
N VAL A 92 -1.74 -2.29 -2.03
CA VAL A 92 -0.31 -2.07 -1.81
C VAL A 92 -0.01 -0.58 -1.82
N GLU A 93 0.70 -0.11 -0.79
CA GLU A 93 1.10 1.30 -0.75
C GLU A 93 2.05 1.68 -1.88
N LYS A 94 2.06 2.97 -2.16
CA LYS A 94 2.98 3.56 -3.15
C LYS A 94 4.35 3.87 -2.51
N PRO A 95 5.42 3.91 -3.29
CA PRO A 95 5.51 3.39 -4.65
C PRO A 95 5.43 1.86 -4.66
N LEU A 96 4.97 1.28 -5.77
CA LEU A 96 4.82 -0.17 -5.85
C LEU A 96 6.15 -0.90 -5.70
N GLY A 97 7.22 -0.35 -6.26
CA GLY A 97 8.60 -0.81 -6.13
C GLY A 97 9.57 0.33 -6.42
N PHE A 98 10.86 0.10 -6.22
CA PHE A 98 11.90 1.10 -6.53
C PHE A 98 12.21 1.20 -8.02
N SER A 99 11.96 0.15 -8.76
CA SER A 99 12.26 0.09 -10.19
C SER A 99 11.06 -0.33 -11.05
N ALA A 100 11.17 -0.06 -12.35
CA ALA A 100 10.20 -0.58 -13.31
C ALA A 100 10.26 -2.12 -13.42
N ALA A 101 11.39 -2.75 -13.08
CA ALA A 101 11.53 -4.20 -13.03
C ALA A 101 10.69 -4.77 -11.90
N ASP A 102 10.83 -4.23 -10.67
CA ASP A 102 10.06 -4.63 -9.51
C ASP A 102 8.55 -4.52 -9.77
N ALA A 103 8.13 -3.36 -10.30
CA ALA A 103 6.72 -3.12 -10.60
C ALA A 103 6.17 -4.09 -11.65
N ARG A 104 6.97 -4.46 -12.67
CA ARG A 104 6.56 -5.45 -13.70
C ARG A 104 6.45 -6.86 -13.12
N GLU A 105 7.38 -7.26 -12.26
CA GLU A 105 7.36 -8.56 -11.59
C GLU A 105 6.09 -8.71 -10.73
N MET A 106 5.83 -7.75 -9.87
CA MET A 106 4.61 -7.74 -9.05
C MET A 106 3.34 -7.72 -9.89
N ALA A 107 3.29 -6.88 -10.92
CA ALA A 107 2.14 -6.81 -11.81
C ALA A 107 1.92 -8.12 -12.57
N LYS A 108 2.98 -8.85 -12.94
CA LYS A 108 2.91 -10.18 -13.53
C LYS A 108 2.29 -11.17 -12.56
N ALA A 109 2.81 -11.27 -11.35
CA ALA A 109 2.31 -12.18 -10.32
C ALA A 109 0.82 -11.94 -10.00
N ILE A 110 0.42 -10.67 -9.86
CA ILE A 110 -0.97 -10.27 -9.61
C ILE A 110 -1.90 -10.72 -10.75
N ARG A 111 -1.50 -10.48 -12.02
CA ARG A 111 -2.29 -10.90 -13.19
C ARG A 111 -2.41 -12.41 -13.32
N GLU A 112 -1.31 -13.14 -13.09
CA GLU A 112 -1.30 -14.60 -13.17
C GLU A 112 -2.17 -15.23 -12.08
N ALA A 113 -2.22 -14.62 -10.90
CA ALA A 113 -3.07 -15.06 -9.79
C ALA A 113 -4.56 -14.69 -9.98
N GLY A 114 -4.90 -13.74 -10.87
CA GLY A 114 -6.27 -13.29 -11.09
C GLY A 114 -6.92 -12.59 -9.89
N VAL A 115 -6.12 -12.07 -8.96
CA VAL A 115 -6.62 -11.41 -7.75
C VAL A 115 -6.93 -9.94 -8.00
N LEU A 116 -7.84 -9.38 -7.20
CA LEU A 116 -8.10 -7.93 -7.21
C LEU A 116 -6.89 -7.20 -6.64
N PHE A 117 -6.54 -6.10 -7.30
CA PHE A 117 -5.40 -5.28 -6.91
C PHE A 117 -5.71 -3.79 -6.98
N GLN A 118 -5.26 -3.06 -5.97
CA GLN A 118 -5.20 -1.62 -5.98
C GLN A 118 -3.90 -1.14 -5.33
N THR A 119 -3.36 -0.01 -5.81
CA THR A 119 -2.21 0.65 -5.20
C THR A 119 -2.55 2.06 -4.73
N GLY A 120 -1.81 2.56 -3.73
CA GLY A 120 -2.05 3.80 -2.99
C GLY A 120 -1.88 5.11 -3.79
N TYR A 121 -1.86 5.09 -5.12
CA TYR A 121 -1.82 6.32 -5.95
C TYR A 121 -3.16 7.07 -5.95
N PHE A 122 -3.60 7.54 -4.78
CA PHE A 122 -4.91 8.13 -4.55
C PHE A 122 -5.21 9.36 -5.43
N MET A 123 -4.18 10.12 -5.85
CA MET A 123 -4.33 11.28 -6.74
C MET A 123 -4.94 10.91 -8.10
N ARG A 124 -4.82 9.65 -8.54
CA ARG A 124 -5.46 9.17 -9.78
C ARG A 124 -6.99 9.12 -9.66
N GLY A 125 -7.51 9.00 -8.44
CA GLY A 125 -8.94 9.05 -8.15
C GLY A 125 -9.48 10.47 -7.90
N PHE A 126 -8.60 11.48 -7.82
CA PHE A 126 -8.99 12.84 -7.48
C PHE A 126 -9.90 13.45 -8.57
N PRO A 127 -11.07 14.00 -8.21
CA PRO A 127 -12.06 14.44 -9.20
C PRO A 127 -11.49 15.42 -10.23
N ALA A 128 -10.70 16.40 -9.79
CA ALA A 128 -10.10 17.40 -10.68
C ALA A 128 -9.12 16.76 -11.68
N HIS A 129 -8.31 15.80 -11.27
CA HIS A 129 -7.39 15.09 -12.17
C HIS A 129 -8.13 14.20 -13.18
N ARG A 130 -9.23 13.58 -12.74
CA ARG A 130 -10.08 12.80 -13.64
C ARG A 130 -10.78 13.69 -14.66
N ALA A 131 -11.31 14.84 -14.24
CA ALA A 131 -11.92 15.81 -15.14
C ALA A 131 -10.91 16.34 -16.16
N LEU A 132 -9.70 16.75 -15.71
CA LEU A 132 -8.64 17.20 -16.59
C LEU A 132 -8.24 16.12 -17.62
N LYS A 133 -8.09 14.87 -17.17
CA LYS A 133 -7.79 13.74 -18.06
C LYS A 133 -8.89 13.57 -19.13
N GLN A 134 -10.15 13.70 -18.76
CA GLN A 134 -11.27 13.60 -19.70
C GLN A 134 -11.25 14.77 -20.69
N MET A 135 -11.06 16.00 -20.22
CA MET A 135 -10.99 17.20 -21.10
C MET A 135 -9.84 17.08 -22.12
N ILE A 136 -8.69 16.50 -21.73
CA ILE A 136 -7.60 16.23 -22.66
C ILE A 136 -8.03 15.19 -23.70
N ALA A 137 -8.67 14.10 -23.27
CA ALA A 137 -9.15 13.04 -24.17
C ALA A 137 -10.21 13.55 -25.18
N ASP A 138 -11.06 14.46 -24.74
CA ASP A 138 -12.11 15.08 -25.55
C ASP A 138 -11.57 16.19 -26.48
N GLY A 139 -10.27 16.46 -26.45
CA GLY A 139 -9.65 17.45 -27.32
C GLY A 139 -9.93 18.91 -26.93
N VAL A 140 -10.48 19.19 -25.75
CA VAL A 140 -10.85 20.54 -25.29
C VAL A 140 -9.69 21.54 -25.38
N PHE A 141 -8.46 21.07 -25.21
CA PHE A 141 -7.23 21.89 -25.26
C PHE A 141 -6.51 21.82 -26.60
N GLY A 142 -7.07 21.12 -27.59
CA GLY A 142 -6.35 20.80 -28.84
C GLY A 142 -5.13 19.93 -28.57
N THR A 143 -4.07 20.11 -29.36
CA THR A 143 -2.81 19.39 -29.18
C THR A 143 -2.08 19.89 -27.93
N VAL A 144 -2.01 19.04 -26.89
CA VAL A 144 -1.27 19.35 -25.67
C VAL A 144 0.23 19.21 -25.92
N THR A 145 0.93 20.32 -26.01
CA THR A 145 2.40 20.35 -26.25
C THR A 145 3.22 20.43 -24.94
N ARG A 146 2.60 20.88 -23.84
CA ARG A 146 3.28 21.01 -22.56
C ARG A 146 2.32 20.90 -21.40
N ILE A 147 2.70 20.13 -20.38
CA ILE A 147 2.05 20.11 -19.06
C ILE A 147 3.08 20.53 -18.01
N ARG A 148 2.69 21.44 -17.12
CA ARG A 148 3.47 21.78 -15.91
C ARG A 148 2.64 21.46 -14.68
N HIS A 149 3.18 20.64 -13.79
CA HIS A 149 2.58 20.30 -12.51
C HIS A 149 3.57 20.58 -11.39
N SER A 150 3.09 21.14 -10.28
CA SER A 150 3.89 21.34 -9.06
C SER A 150 3.17 20.68 -7.90
N ASN A 151 3.89 19.88 -7.16
CA ASN A 151 3.41 19.26 -5.93
C ASN A 151 4.49 19.38 -4.85
N CYS A 152 4.17 20.05 -3.77
CA CYS A 152 5.09 20.29 -2.66
C CYS A 152 4.39 19.98 -1.36
N HIS A 153 5.11 19.43 -0.41
CA HIS A 153 4.62 19.29 0.95
C HIS A 153 5.78 19.39 1.97
N GLN A 154 5.41 19.61 3.22
CA GLN A 154 6.34 19.99 4.29
C GLN A 154 6.93 18.81 5.08
N GLY A 155 6.87 17.58 4.58
CA GLY A 155 7.26 16.38 5.34
C GLY A 155 8.67 16.45 5.92
N SER A 156 9.66 16.87 5.13
CA SER A 156 11.04 17.05 5.61
C SER A 156 11.17 18.22 6.61
N LEU A 157 10.48 19.32 6.38
CA LEU A 157 10.46 20.44 7.31
C LEU A 157 9.73 20.11 8.62
N GLY A 158 8.75 19.21 8.56
CA GLY A 158 8.01 18.70 9.69
C GLY A 158 8.70 17.57 10.47
N GLY A 159 9.96 17.26 10.15
CA GLY A 159 10.76 16.27 10.86
C GLY A 159 10.32 14.81 10.65
N TRP A 160 9.58 14.50 9.59
CA TRP A 160 9.12 13.12 9.36
C TRP A 160 10.26 12.11 9.30
N PHE A 161 11.40 12.50 8.73
CA PHE A 161 12.56 11.63 8.57
C PHE A 161 13.42 11.50 9.85
N ASP A 162 13.05 12.21 10.91
CA ASP A 162 13.65 12.07 12.25
C ASP A 162 12.84 11.13 13.16
N THR A 163 11.84 10.46 12.60
CA THR A 163 10.92 9.53 13.29
C THR A 163 11.03 8.11 12.72
N ASP A 164 10.05 7.26 13.00
CA ASP A 164 9.89 5.89 12.44
C ASP A 164 9.87 5.86 10.90
N TYR A 165 9.75 7.02 10.24
CA TYR A 165 9.73 7.14 8.78
C TYR A 165 11.08 7.50 8.15
N ARG A 166 12.17 7.44 8.91
CA ARG A 166 13.53 7.73 8.44
C ARG A 166 13.92 6.92 7.21
N TRP A 167 13.47 5.66 7.14
CA TRP A 167 13.70 4.77 6.01
C TRP A 167 13.27 5.36 4.64
N MET A 168 12.29 6.29 4.62
CA MET A 168 11.85 6.96 3.39
C MET A 168 12.88 7.91 2.79
N ALA A 169 13.86 8.36 3.57
CA ALA A 169 14.93 9.25 3.15
C ALA A 169 16.28 8.51 2.98
N GLU A 170 16.35 7.25 3.33
CA GLU A 170 17.57 6.45 3.20
C GLU A 170 17.71 5.96 1.75
N PRO A 171 18.86 6.26 1.09
CA PRO A 171 19.11 5.69 -0.22
C PRO A 171 19.24 4.17 -0.09
N LYS A 172 18.39 3.44 -0.77
CA LYS A 172 18.51 1.99 -0.89
C LYS A 172 19.22 1.67 -2.19
N ILE A 173 20.38 1.07 -2.07
CA ILE A 173 21.23 0.65 -3.19
C ILE A 173 20.68 -0.67 -3.74
#